data_ff08d2ad3cdf267b481b3a6adf6ad41e
#
_entry.id   ff08d2ad3cdf267b481b3a6adf6ad41e
#
_cell.length_a   1.000
_cell.length_b   1.000
_cell.length_c   1.000
_cell.angle_alpha   90.00
_cell.angle_beta   90.00
_cell.angle_gamma   90.00
#
_symmetry.space_group_name_H-M   'P 1'
#
loop_
_entity.id
_entity.type
_entity.pdbx_description
1 polymer ?
#
loop_
_entity_poly.entity_id
_entity_poly.type
_entity_poly.pdbx_seq_one_letter_code
_entity_poly.pdbx_strand_id
1 'polypeptide(L)'
;MRAELAQLWQACFHEPRRYPTYFLNNYFRPEDCLVYQVHGKIAAAVYLLPARVVLSDGTAQAHYIFAAGTQPHFRSRGFMASLLAYAALYGTKRGDRYSVVLPAVE
;
A
#
# COMPACT_ATOMS: atom_id res chain seq x y z
N MET A 1 0.93 8.15 13.39
CA MET A 1 0.63 7.26 12.25
C MET A 1 1.88 6.73 11.55
N ARG A 2 2.87 7.57 11.31
CA ARG A 2 4.11 7.09 10.66
C ARG A 2 4.83 6.01 11.45
N ALA A 3 4.88 6.16 12.77
CA ALA A 3 5.53 5.16 13.61
C ALA A 3 4.84 3.80 13.53
N GLU A 4 3.51 3.78 13.53
CA GLU A 4 2.75 2.55 13.37
C GLU A 4 2.97 1.92 12.00
N LEU A 5 3.03 2.74 10.95
CA LEU A 5 3.28 2.25 9.59
C LEU A 5 4.69 1.64 9.48
N ALA A 6 5.68 2.26 10.12
CA ALA A 6 7.04 1.71 10.13
C ALA A 6 7.10 0.37 10.86
N GLN A 7 6.40 0.26 11.99
CA GLN A 7 6.33 -0.99 12.74
C GLN A 7 5.66 -2.10 11.93
N LEU A 8 4.55 -1.77 11.26
CA LEU A 8 3.86 -2.72 10.39
C LEU A 8 4.76 -3.20 9.27
N TRP A 9 5.47 -2.27 8.63
CA TRP A 9 6.40 -2.59 7.56
C TRP A 9 7.46 -3.61 8.02
N GLN A 10 8.06 -3.35 9.18
CA GLN A 10 9.09 -4.25 9.72
C GLN A 10 8.52 -5.63 10.08
N ALA A 11 7.29 -5.67 10.62
CA ALA A 11 6.65 -6.93 10.96
C ALA A 11 6.35 -7.78 9.72
N CYS A 12 6.11 -7.14 8.56
CA CYS A 12 5.71 -7.84 7.35
C CYS A 12 6.87 -8.20 6.44
N PHE A 13 7.89 -7.35 6.36
CA PHE A 13 8.92 -7.48 5.32
C PHE A 13 10.31 -7.74 5.85
N HIS A 14 10.52 -7.63 7.15
CA HIS A 14 11.81 -7.95 7.80
C HIS A 14 13.01 -7.21 7.20
N GLU A 15 12.76 -6.04 6.63
CA GLU A 15 13.82 -5.23 6.04
C GLU A 15 14.51 -4.40 7.11
N PRO A 16 15.75 -3.93 6.88
CA PRO A 16 16.39 -3.00 7.81
C PRO A 16 15.50 -1.79 8.07
N ARG A 17 15.45 -1.37 9.34
CA ARG A 17 14.56 -0.29 9.77
C ARG A 17 14.74 1.00 8.97
N ARG A 18 15.93 1.22 8.44
CA ARG A 18 16.22 2.42 7.65
C ARG A 18 15.39 2.52 6.37
N TYR A 19 14.96 1.39 5.78
CA TYR A 19 14.18 1.42 4.54
C TYR A 19 12.78 1.99 4.75
N PRO A 20 11.96 1.47 5.67
CA PRO A 20 10.65 2.08 5.89
C PRO A 20 10.77 3.51 6.42
N THR A 21 11.76 3.80 7.26
CA THR A 21 11.99 5.14 7.77
C THR A 21 12.30 6.11 6.64
N TYR A 22 13.19 5.71 5.73
CA TYR A 22 13.55 6.53 4.58
C TYR A 22 12.33 6.79 3.68
N PHE A 23 11.57 5.76 3.36
CA PHE A 23 10.38 5.91 2.53
C PHE A 23 9.37 6.86 3.18
N LEU A 24 9.05 6.63 4.46
CA LEU A 24 8.05 7.42 5.16
C LEU A 24 8.47 8.88 5.34
N ASN A 25 9.77 9.14 5.43
CA ASN A 25 10.25 10.50 5.60
C ASN A 25 10.37 11.26 4.27
N ASN A 26 10.56 10.58 3.16
CA ASN A 26 10.89 11.23 1.89
C ASN A 26 9.82 11.07 0.81
N TYR A 27 9.05 9.98 0.82
CA TYR A 27 8.12 9.66 -0.25
C TYR A 27 6.68 9.46 0.22
N PHE A 28 6.45 9.41 1.53
CA PHE A 28 5.13 9.14 2.05
C PHE A 28 4.20 10.33 1.81
N ARG A 29 3.04 10.03 1.23
CA ARG A 29 1.94 10.98 1.08
C ARG A 29 0.69 10.31 1.64
N PRO A 30 -0.02 10.95 2.60
CA PRO A 30 -1.22 10.32 3.17
C PRO A 30 -2.27 9.94 2.13
N GLU A 31 -2.39 10.72 1.05
CA GLU A 31 -3.36 10.44 -0.01
C GLU A 31 -3.03 9.19 -0.82
N ASP A 32 -1.82 8.67 -0.70
CA ASP A 32 -1.40 7.43 -1.38
C ASP A 32 -1.46 6.22 -0.47
N CYS A 33 -1.88 6.37 0.78
CA CYS A 33 -1.85 5.29 1.77
C CYS A 33 -3.26 4.98 2.26
N LEU A 34 -3.61 3.70 2.24
CA LEU A 34 -4.86 3.21 2.80
C LEU A 34 -4.56 2.26 3.94
N VAL A 35 -5.32 2.38 5.02
CA VAL A 35 -5.15 1.54 6.20
C VAL A 35 -6.47 0.91 6.60
N TYR A 36 -6.38 -0.27 7.21
CA TYR A 36 -7.51 -0.94 7.85
C TYR A 36 -7.25 -0.93 9.35
N GLN A 37 -8.14 -0.29 10.10
CA GLN A 37 -7.97 -0.14 11.54
C GLN A 37 -8.90 -1.05 12.30
N VAL A 38 -8.39 -1.62 13.39
CA VAL A 38 -9.17 -2.41 14.33
C VAL A 38 -8.93 -1.81 15.70
N HIS A 39 -10.01 -1.32 16.33
CA HIS A 39 -9.94 -0.67 17.65
C HIS A 39 -8.88 0.44 17.71
N GLY A 40 -8.82 1.26 16.65
CA GLY A 40 -7.89 2.38 16.59
C GLY A 40 -6.46 2.03 16.22
N LYS A 41 -6.16 0.75 16.00
CA LYS A 41 -4.81 0.30 15.62
C LYS A 41 -4.78 -0.10 14.16
N ILE A 42 -3.66 0.14 13.49
CA ILE A 42 -3.50 -0.24 12.09
C ILE A 42 -3.26 -1.74 12.02
N ALA A 43 -4.21 -2.46 11.44
CA ALA A 43 -4.11 -3.90 11.22
C ALA A 43 -3.46 -4.22 9.88
N ALA A 44 -3.73 -3.40 8.87
CA ALA A 44 -3.20 -3.59 7.53
C ALA A 44 -3.00 -2.24 6.86
N ALA A 45 -2.08 -2.18 5.91
CA ALA A 45 -1.84 -0.97 5.12
C ALA A 45 -1.39 -1.34 3.72
N VAL A 46 -1.66 -0.44 2.78
CA VAL A 46 -1.21 -0.55 1.41
C VAL A 46 -0.94 0.85 0.87
N TYR A 47 0.07 0.97 0.02
CA TYR A 47 0.41 2.23 -0.61
C TYR A 47 0.05 2.15 -2.10
N LEU A 48 -0.65 3.16 -2.60
CA LEU A 48 -0.97 3.29 -4.02
C LEU A 48 -0.11 4.41 -4.60
N LEU A 49 1.09 4.05 -5.03
CA LEU A 49 2.04 5.03 -5.53
C LEU A 49 1.65 5.47 -6.94
N PRO A 50 1.66 6.78 -7.23
CA PRO A 50 1.34 7.26 -8.57
C PRO A 50 2.26 6.66 -9.62
N ALA A 51 1.67 6.27 -10.75
CA ALA A 51 2.40 5.65 -11.86
C ALA A 51 1.72 5.99 -13.19
N ARG A 52 2.40 5.70 -14.28
CA ARG A 52 1.83 5.82 -15.62
C ARG A 52 2.13 4.55 -16.40
N VAL A 53 1.11 4.07 -17.09
CA VAL A 53 1.22 2.90 -17.96
C VAL A 53 1.31 3.39 -19.39
N VAL A 54 2.30 2.91 -20.13
CA VAL A 54 2.47 3.27 -21.54
C VAL A 54 1.60 2.34 -22.38
N LEU A 55 0.74 2.94 -23.19
CA LEU A 55 -0.15 2.24 -24.09
C LEU A 55 0.24 2.55 -25.53
N SER A 56 -0.33 1.80 -26.49
CA SER A 56 -0.02 2.03 -27.90
C SER A 56 -0.43 3.42 -28.39
N ASP A 57 -1.43 4.01 -27.77
CA ASP A 57 -1.99 5.31 -28.16
C ASP A 57 -1.72 6.42 -27.13
N GLY A 58 -0.77 6.22 -26.24
CA GLY A 58 -0.43 7.22 -25.23
C GLY A 58 -0.13 6.62 -23.88
N THR A 59 -0.46 7.36 -22.82
CA THR A 59 -0.26 6.89 -21.45
C THR A 59 -1.56 6.99 -20.66
N ALA A 60 -1.67 6.20 -19.60
CA ALA A 60 -2.79 6.24 -18.69
C ALA A 60 -2.28 6.37 -17.26
N GLN A 61 -3.04 7.12 -16.45
CA GLN A 61 -2.77 7.22 -15.02
C GLN A 61 -3.04 5.88 -14.35
N ALA A 62 -2.15 5.50 -13.45
CA ALA A 62 -2.21 4.22 -12.75
C ALA A 62 -1.66 4.39 -11.35
N HIS A 63 -1.72 3.32 -10.57
CA HIS A 63 -1.01 3.26 -9.30
C HIS A 63 -0.26 1.94 -9.21
N TYR A 64 0.84 1.97 -8.48
CA TYR A 64 1.62 0.79 -8.14
C TYR A 64 1.27 0.40 -6.70
N ILE A 65 0.81 -0.84 -6.53
CA ILE A 65 0.48 -1.36 -5.20
C ILE A 65 1.79 -1.75 -4.53
N PHE A 66 2.11 -1.06 -3.43
CA PHE A 66 3.41 -1.15 -2.80
C PHE A 66 3.25 -1.43 -1.32
N ALA A 67 4.10 -2.31 -0.80
CA ALA A 67 4.21 -2.62 0.62
C ALA A 67 2.87 -2.98 1.27
N ALA A 68 2.05 -3.79 0.58
CA ALA A 68 0.81 -4.30 1.15
C ALA A 68 1.12 -5.31 2.25
N GLY A 69 0.71 -5.02 3.47
CA GLY A 69 1.01 -5.89 4.61
C GLY A 69 -0.05 -5.86 5.68
N THR A 70 -0.18 -6.98 6.39
CA THR A 70 -1.10 -7.15 7.52
C THR A 70 -0.31 -7.58 8.73
N GLN A 71 -0.60 -6.99 9.89
CA GLN A 71 0.01 -7.39 11.16
C GLN A 71 -0.20 -8.90 11.37
N PRO A 72 0.83 -9.62 11.86
CA PRO A 72 0.75 -11.09 11.95
C PRO A 72 -0.48 -11.62 12.65
N HIS A 73 -0.87 -11.02 13.78
CA HIS A 73 -2.02 -11.53 14.54
C HIS A 73 -3.38 -11.12 13.96
N PHE A 74 -3.39 -10.32 12.90
CA PHE A 74 -4.61 -9.96 12.18
C PHE A 74 -4.72 -10.67 10.83
N ARG A 75 -3.77 -11.54 10.49
CA ARG A 75 -3.78 -12.25 9.21
C ARG A 75 -4.89 -13.29 9.16
N SER A 76 -5.26 -13.66 7.93
CA SER A 76 -6.30 -14.68 7.65
C SER A 76 -7.69 -14.29 8.14
N ARG A 77 -7.96 -12.99 8.26
CA ARG A 77 -9.28 -12.48 8.63
C ARG A 77 -9.91 -11.67 7.49
N GLY A 78 -9.31 -11.67 6.30
CA GLY A 78 -9.84 -10.97 5.14
C GLY A 78 -9.62 -9.46 5.14
N PHE A 79 -8.82 -8.93 6.05
CA PHE A 79 -8.60 -7.48 6.13
C PHE A 79 -7.89 -6.95 4.89
N MET A 80 -6.88 -7.65 4.39
CA MET A 80 -6.17 -7.20 3.19
C MET A 80 -7.06 -7.30 1.96
N ALA A 81 -7.87 -8.35 1.84
CA ALA A 81 -8.82 -8.47 0.72
C ALA A 81 -9.80 -7.30 0.71
N SER A 82 -10.34 -6.93 1.88
CA SER A 82 -11.24 -5.78 2.00
C SER A 82 -10.52 -4.48 1.66
N LEU A 83 -9.28 -4.33 2.12
CA LEU A 83 -8.49 -3.13 1.87
C LEU A 83 -8.17 -2.98 0.39
N LEU A 84 -7.81 -4.06 -0.29
CA LEU A 84 -7.51 -4.03 -1.72
C LEU A 84 -8.76 -3.74 -2.55
N ALA A 85 -9.93 -4.26 -2.14
CA ALA A 85 -11.18 -3.93 -2.80
C ALA A 85 -11.49 -2.44 -2.67
N TYR A 86 -11.29 -1.87 -1.49
CA TYR A 86 -11.46 -0.44 -1.29
C TYR A 86 -10.44 0.37 -2.08
N ALA A 87 -9.21 -0.15 -2.18
CA ALA A 87 -8.14 0.51 -2.93
C ALA A 87 -8.50 0.64 -4.40
N ALA A 88 -9.16 -0.36 -4.99
CA ALA A 88 -9.60 -0.30 -6.37
C ALA A 88 -10.61 0.83 -6.58
N LEU A 89 -11.58 0.97 -5.66
CA LEU A 89 -12.56 2.06 -5.73
C LEU A 89 -11.89 3.43 -5.53
N TYR A 90 -11.00 3.51 -4.56
CA TYR A 90 -10.29 4.75 -4.26
C TYR A 90 -9.44 5.19 -5.46
N GLY A 91 -8.72 4.25 -6.08
CA GLY A 91 -7.92 4.53 -7.25
C GLY A 91 -8.76 5.00 -8.42
N THR A 92 -9.90 4.36 -8.67
CA THR A 92 -10.82 4.76 -9.73
C THR A 92 -11.31 6.19 -9.51
N LYS A 93 -11.69 6.52 -8.27
CA LYS A 93 -12.15 7.88 -7.96
C LYS A 93 -11.05 8.92 -8.12
N ARG A 94 -9.81 8.53 -7.89
CA ARG A 94 -8.64 9.39 -8.06
C ARG A 94 -8.25 9.56 -9.53
N GLY A 95 -8.79 8.72 -10.42
CA GLY A 95 -8.51 8.77 -11.85
C GLY A 95 -7.54 7.68 -12.32
N ASP A 96 -7.17 6.75 -11.45
CA ASP A 96 -6.30 5.65 -11.83
C ASP A 96 -7.08 4.62 -12.64
N ARG A 97 -6.55 4.26 -13.79
CA ARG A 97 -7.19 3.30 -14.70
C ARG A 97 -6.62 1.90 -14.57
N TYR A 98 -5.43 1.77 -14.01
CA TYR A 98 -4.74 0.49 -13.89
C TYR A 98 -4.10 0.36 -12.51
N SER A 99 -4.05 -0.87 -12.02
CA SER A 99 -3.26 -1.25 -10.87
C SER A 99 -2.08 -2.08 -11.33
N VAL A 100 -0.88 -1.71 -10.90
CA VAL A 100 0.34 -2.43 -11.24
C VAL A 100 0.83 -3.11 -9.97
N VAL A 101 1.06 -4.40 -10.06
CA VAL A 101 1.54 -5.20 -8.92
C VAL A 101 2.74 -6.00 -9.39
N LEU A 102 3.82 -5.95 -8.62
CA LEU A 102 4.95 -6.84 -8.83
C LEU A 102 4.80 -8.03 -7.89
N PRO A 103 4.86 -9.26 -8.42
CA PRO A 103 4.78 -10.43 -7.55
C PRO A 103 5.99 -10.51 -6.62
N ALA A 104 5.76 -11.07 -5.44
CA ALA A 104 6.86 -11.31 -4.50
C ALA A 104 7.84 -12.31 -5.13
N VAL A 105 9.12 -12.01 -5.01
CA VAL A 105 10.19 -12.89 -5.47
C VAL A 105 10.76 -13.60 -4.25
N GLU A 106 10.69 -14.91 -4.26
CA GLU A 106 11.23 -15.72 -3.16
C GLU A 106 12.63 -16.21 -3.50
#